data_e225ef9d5a32bb05b86851b7dde12f35
#
_entry.id   e225ef9d5a32bb05b86851b7dde12f35
#
_cell.length_a   1.000
_cell.length_b   1.000
_cell.length_c   1.000
_cell.angle_alpha   90.00
_cell.angle_beta   90.00
_cell.angle_gamma   90.00
#
_symmetry.space_group_name_H-M   'P 1'
#
loop_
_entity.id
_entity.type
_entity.pdbx_description
1 polymer ?
#
loop_
_entity_poly.entity_id
_entity_poly.type
_entity_poly.pdbx_seq_one_letter_code
_entity_poly.pdbx_strand_id
1 'polypeptide(L)'
;MATISLTAAQSLGPLKVIIYDCDGVLIDSRRSNAAFYNHILERFALPPLSPRQLDFVHTSTAQEAIDHLFQGTPWRAEAQEYQRVMDNRPFLSLLRLEPHIRETLGALRPAYHTAIATNRGKSLPLVLKELGLQALFDLTVSSYEVEHPKPHPECLLKILQHFQVAPAEAIYIGDAPVDLMVSRRAGVTFGAYKNPELDAGFHLQDHLDLLKILPGGAAR
;
A
#
# COMPACT_ATOMS: atom_id res chain seq x y z
N MET A 1 -23.24 -13.11 -6.02
CA MET A 1 -22.06 -13.94 -6.36
C MET A 1 -21.26 -13.17 -7.41
N ALA A 2 -20.17 -12.53 -7.00
CA ALA A 2 -19.31 -11.81 -7.96
C ALA A 2 -18.47 -12.86 -8.70
N THR A 3 -18.65 -12.92 -10.00
CA THR A 3 -17.92 -13.82 -10.89
C THR A 3 -16.51 -13.28 -11.02
N ILE A 4 -15.51 -13.93 -10.37
CA ILE A 4 -14.11 -13.70 -10.67
C ILE A 4 -13.91 -14.05 -12.14
N SER A 5 -13.55 -13.09 -12.97
CA SER A 5 -13.26 -13.34 -14.38
C SER A 5 -11.99 -14.17 -14.47
N LEU A 6 -12.13 -15.47 -14.62
CA LEU A 6 -11.08 -16.48 -14.70
C LEU A 6 -10.15 -16.35 -15.93
N THR A 7 -10.38 -15.38 -16.82
CA THR A 7 -9.56 -15.16 -18.01
C THR A 7 -8.13 -14.67 -17.69
N ALA A 8 -7.91 -14.10 -16.51
CA ALA A 8 -6.59 -13.61 -16.09
C ALA A 8 -5.68 -14.71 -15.49
N ALA A 9 -6.26 -15.72 -14.83
CA ALA A 9 -5.49 -16.77 -14.15
C ALA A 9 -4.68 -17.67 -15.14
N GLN A 10 -5.10 -17.75 -16.40
CA GLN A 10 -4.39 -18.53 -17.43
C GLN A 10 -3.21 -17.79 -18.07
N SER A 11 -3.01 -16.50 -17.77
CA SER A 11 -1.96 -15.66 -18.34
C SER A 11 -0.88 -15.20 -17.36
N LEU A 12 -1.03 -15.49 -16.06
CA LEU A 12 0.05 -15.24 -15.11
C LEU A 12 1.16 -16.27 -15.39
N GLY A 13 2.29 -15.79 -15.93
CA GLY A 13 3.49 -16.59 -16.12
C GLY A 13 4.04 -17.16 -14.80
N PRO A 14 5.24 -17.73 -14.77
CA PRO A 14 5.83 -18.26 -13.54
C PRO A 14 6.11 -17.13 -12.55
N LEU A 15 5.11 -16.80 -11.72
CA LEU A 15 5.24 -15.79 -10.70
C LEU A 15 6.26 -16.19 -9.63
N LYS A 16 7.04 -15.22 -9.17
CA LYS A 16 8.04 -15.38 -8.11
C LYS A 16 7.82 -14.41 -6.96
N VAL A 17 7.26 -13.22 -7.23
CA VAL A 17 7.14 -12.14 -6.25
C VAL A 17 5.70 -11.60 -6.24
N ILE A 18 5.15 -11.48 -5.02
CA ILE A 18 3.87 -10.84 -4.78
C ILE A 18 4.14 -9.57 -3.97
N ILE A 19 3.81 -8.43 -4.56
CA ILE A 19 4.06 -7.12 -3.97
C ILE A 19 2.72 -6.51 -3.54
N TYR A 20 2.68 -5.90 -2.38
CA TYR A 20 1.48 -5.28 -1.80
C TYR A 20 1.71 -3.79 -1.56
N ASP A 21 0.68 -2.98 -1.77
CA ASP A 21 0.58 -1.72 -1.05
C ASP A 21 0.26 -1.98 0.43
N CYS A 22 0.40 -0.95 1.26
CA CYS A 22 0.16 -1.05 2.70
C CYS A 22 -1.23 -0.53 3.07
N ASP A 23 -1.48 0.76 2.84
CA ASP A 23 -2.69 1.46 3.25
C ASP A 23 -3.85 1.11 2.32
N GLY A 24 -4.99 0.65 2.86
CA GLY A 24 -6.13 0.20 2.08
C GLY A 24 -6.02 -1.23 1.56
N VAL A 25 -4.84 -1.87 1.66
CA VAL A 25 -4.58 -3.23 1.17
C VAL A 25 -4.22 -4.20 2.30
N LEU A 26 -3.16 -3.92 3.04
CA LEU A 26 -2.76 -4.73 4.21
C LEU A 26 -3.50 -4.30 5.46
N ILE A 27 -3.80 -3.00 5.55
CA ILE A 27 -4.41 -2.36 6.71
C ILE A 27 -5.48 -1.35 6.29
N ASP A 28 -6.60 -1.34 6.98
CA ASP A 28 -7.48 -0.19 7.02
C ASP A 28 -6.86 0.86 7.94
N SER A 29 -6.29 1.89 7.35
CA SER A 29 -5.63 3.01 8.02
C SER A 29 -6.42 4.32 7.94
N ARG A 30 -7.61 4.33 7.33
CA ARG A 30 -8.36 5.55 7.06
C ARG A 30 -8.66 6.35 8.33
N ARG A 31 -9.05 5.68 9.42
CA ARG A 31 -9.29 6.31 10.72
C ARG A 31 -8.00 6.82 11.36
N SER A 32 -6.92 6.06 11.25
CA SER A 32 -5.60 6.44 11.76
C SER A 32 -5.08 7.67 11.03
N ASN A 33 -5.16 7.69 9.70
CA ASN A 33 -4.74 8.84 8.88
C ASN A 33 -5.58 10.09 9.18
N ALA A 34 -6.90 9.95 9.31
CA ALA A 34 -7.77 11.05 9.70
C ALA A 34 -7.37 11.65 11.06
N ALA A 35 -7.17 10.81 12.08
CA ALA A 35 -6.77 11.27 13.40
C ALA A 35 -5.39 11.93 13.40
N PHE A 36 -4.43 11.35 12.66
CA PHE A 36 -3.08 11.86 12.53
C PHE A 36 -3.04 13.27 11.91
N TYR A 37 -3.66 13.46 10.76
CA TYR A 37 -3.65 14.78 10.09
C TYR A 37 -4.56 15.80 10.80
N ASN A 38 -5.68 15.37 11.40
CA ASN A 38 -6.51 16.27 12.21
C ASN A 38 -5.76 16.78 13.45
N HIS A 39 -4.94 15.95 14.09
CA HIS A 39 -4.08 16.38 15.19
C HIS A 39 -3.07 17.45 14.74
N ILE A 40 -2.50 17.32 13.53
CA ILE A 40 -1.61 18.35 12.98
C ILE A 40 -2.40 19.63 12.68
N LEU A 41 -3.55 19.53 12.01
CA LEU A 41 -4.39 20.69 11.69
C LEU A 41 -4.84 21.45 12.94
N GLU A 42 -5.27 20.73 13.99
CA GLU A 42 -5.69 21.29 15.28
C GLU A 42 -4.58 22.11 15.93
N ARG A 43 -3.33 21.64 15.91
CA ARG A 43 -2.17 22.37 16.44
C ARG A 43 -2.00 23.76 15.81
N PHE A 44 -2.39 23.91 14.56
CA PHE A 44 -2.29 25.17 13.80
C PHE A 44 -3.63 25.90 13.70
N ALA A 45 -4.61 25.53 14.52
CA ALA A 45 -5.98 26.09 14.54
C ALA A 45 -6.66 26.08 13.17
N LEU A 46 -6.38 25.06 12.35
CA LEU A 46 -7.02 24.82 11.06
C LEU A 46 -8.22 23.86 11.21
N PRO A 47 -9.24 23.97 10.34
CA PRO A 47 -10.38 23.07 10.37
C PRO A 47 -9.97 21.62 10.12
N PRO A 48 -10.75 20.64 10.63
CA PRO A 48 -10.47 19.23 10.39
C PRO A 48 -10.60 18.88 8.89
N LEU A 49 -10.02 17.75 8.50
CA LEU A 49 -10.04 17.23 7.13
C LEU A 49 -11.47 17.16 6.58
N SER A 50 -11.65 17.72 5.40
CA SER A 50 -12.81 17.39 4.56
C SER A 50 -12.67 15.96 3.98
N PRO A 51 -13.79 15.33 3.52
CA PRO A 51 -13.71 14.01 2.88
C PRO A 51 -12.71 13.95 1.72
N ARG A 52 -12.68 14.97 0.85
CA ARG A 52 -11.73 15.05 -0.28
C ARG A 52 -10.27 15.14 0.16
N GLN A 53 -10.00 15.89 1.23
CA GLN A 53 -8.65 15.95 1.79
C GLN A 53 -8.24 14.62 2.40
N LEU A 54 -9.16 13.91 3.06
CA LEU A 54 -8.89 12.57 3.60
C LEU A 54 -8.55 11.58 2.47
N ASP A 55 -9.26 11.61 1.35
CA ASP A 55 -8.95 10.78 0.19
C ASP A 55 -7.56 11.09 -0.37
N PHE A 56 -7.21 12.36 -0.46
CA PHE A 56 -5.90 12.79 -0.93
C PHE A 56 -4.76 12.32 -0.01
N VAL A 57 -4.86 12.58 1.29
CA VAL A 57 -3.78 12.22 2.24
C VAL A 57 -3.62 10.72 2.42
N HIS A 58 -4.66 9.95 2.10
CA HIS A 58 -4.64 8.49 2.22
C HIS A 58 -3.69 7.82 1.20
N THR A 59 -3.53 8.43 0.02
CA THR A 59 -2.72 7.89 -1.08
C THR A 59 -1.40 8.62 -1.31
N SER A 60 -1.23 9.78 -0.64
CA SER A 60 -0.05 10.64 -0.78
C SER A 60 1.06 10.27 0.19
N THR A 61 2.27 10.74 -0.09
CA THR A 61 3.32 10.79 0.94
C THR A 61 2.96 11.79 2.04
N ALA A 62 3.56 11.64 3.22
CA ALA A 62 3.32 12.57 4.32
C ALA A 62 3.72 14.02 3.97
N GLN A 63 4.77 14.18 3.16
CA GLN A 63 5.20 15.49 2.68
C GLN A 63 4.17 16.13 1.77
N GLU A 64 3.71 15.42 0.73
CA GLU A 64 2.68 15.90 -0.19
C GLU A 64 1.37 16.23 0.53
N ALA A 65 0.99 15.39 1.51
CA ALA A 65 -0.18 15.62 2.34
C ALA A 65 -0.11 16.95 3.10
N ILE A 66 1.01 17.23 3.79
CA ILE A 66 1.20 18.49 4.50
C ILE A 66 1.28 19.68 3.51
N ASP A 67 1.97 19.51 2.39
CA ASP A 67 2.03 20.56 1.36
C ASP A 67 0.64 20.96 0.86
N HIS A 68 -0.23 19.97 0.65
CA HIS A 68 -1.61 20.19 0.23
C HIS A 68 -2.48 20.83 1.33
N LEU A 69 -2.42 20.30 2.54
CA LEU A 69 -3.25 20.76 3.66
C LEU A 69 -2.90 22.16 4.13
N PHE A 70 -1.65 22.55 4.00
CA PHE A 70 -1.13 23.84 4.44
C PHE A 70 -0.88 24.83 3.29
N GLN A 71 -1.39 24.52 2.09
CA GLN A 71 -1.30 25.42 0.94
C GLN A 71 -1.95 26.76 1.25
N GLY A 72 -1.25 27.87 0.98
CA GLY A 72 -1.74 29.22 1.24
C GLY A 72 -1.67 29.65 2.72
N THR A 73 -1.12 28.83 3.61
CA THR A 73 -0.86 29.21 5.01
C THR A 73 0.61 29.58 5.23
N PRO A 74 0.93 30.38 6.27
CA PRO A 74 2.34 30.66 6.60
C PRO A 74 3.04 29.50 7.33
N TRP A 75 2.31 28.46 7.75
CA TRP A 75 2.79 27.41 8.66
C TRP A 75 3.30 26.15 7.96
N ARG A 76 3.33 26.13 6.64
CA ARG A 76 3.68 24.92 5.86
C ARG A 76 5.01 24.30 6.30
N ALA A 77 6.07 25.11 6.43
CA ALA A 77 7.38 24.62 6.83
C ALA A 77 7.39 24.09 8.28
N GLU A 78 6.71 24.80 9.20
CA GLU A 78 6.58 24.35 10.59
C GLU A 78 5.75 23.07 10.72
N ALA A 79 4.69 22.92 9.93
CA ALA A 79 3.87 21.72 9.90
C ALA A 79 4.64 20.51 9.34
N GLN A 80 5.50 20.71 8.33
CA GLN A 80 6.41 19.68 7.81
C GLN A 80 7.37 19.20 8.91
N GLU A 81 8.00 20.12 9.62
CA GLU A 81 8.91 19.77 10.71
C GLU A 81 8.17 19.07 11.86
N TYR A 82 7.00 19.59 12.26
CA TYR A 82 6.18 18.96 13.29
C TYR A 82 5.79 17.52 12.89
N GLN A 83 5.29 17.31 11.67
CA GLN A 83 4.94 15.99 11.15
C GLN A 83 6.15 15.03 11.19
N ARG A 84 7.34 15.54 10.89
CA ARG A 84 8.57 14.74 10.84
C ARG A 84 9.01 14.20 12.19
N VAL A 85 8.75 14.95 13.28
CA VAL A 85 9.24 14.62 14.64
C VAL A 85 8.16 14.09 15.58
N MET A 86 6.88 14.25 15.25
CA MET A 86 5.79 13.83 16.12
C MET A 86 5.73 12.31 16.31
N ASP A 87 5.22 11.90 17.46
CA ASP A 87 5.03 10.48 17.78
C ASP A 87 3.80 9.91 17.09
N ASN A 88 3.98 8.87 16.31
CA ASN A 88 2.90 8.19 15.59
C ASN A 88 2.17 7.13 16.43
N ARG A 89 2.73 6.69 17.56
CA ARG A 89 2.19 5.61 18.39
C ARG A 89 0.72 5.81 18.82
N PRO A 90 0.26 7.03 19.19
CA PRO A 90 -1.13 7.23 19.60
C PRO A 90 -2.15 6.82 18.52
N PHE A 91 -1.78 6.87 17.25
CA PHE A 91 -2.68 6.58 16.13
C PHE A 91 -2.68 5.11 15.71
N LEU A 92 -1.72 4.30 16.18
CA LEU A 92 -1.62 2.89 15.79
C LEU A 92 -2.80 2.04 16.26
N SER A 93 -3.40 2.38 17.41
CA SER A 93 -4.59 1.68 17.93
C SER A 93 -5.83 1.79 17.02
N LEU A 94 -5.81 2.73 16.09
CA LEU A 94 -6.88 2.96 15.10
C LEU A 94 -6.69 2.14 13.82
N LEU A 95 -5.52 1.54 13.63
CA LEU A 95 -5.26 0.64 12.52
C LEU A 95 -6.03 -0.67 12.67
N ARG A 96 -6.47 -1.22 11.57
CA ARG A 96 -7.08 -2.55 11.51
C ARG A 96 -6.42 -3.36 10.40
N LEU A 97 -6.12 -4.62 10.67
CA LEU A 97 -5.69 -5.54 9.62
C LEU A 97 -6.84 -5.80 8.65
N GLU A 98 -6.52 -5.86 7.38
CA GLU A 98 -7.45 -6.38 6.39
C GLU A 98 -7.72 -7.88 6.66
N PRO A 99 -8.96 -8.34 6.43
CA PRO A 99 -9.31 -9.73 6.66
C PRO A 99 -8.39 -10.71 5.93
N HIS A 100 -8.11 -11.84 6.56
CA HIS A 100 -7.36 -12.98 6.02
C HIS A 100 -5.93 -12.71 5.52
N ILE A 101 -5.39 -11.48 5.70
CA ILE A 101 -4.04 -11.16 5.19
C ILE A 101 -2.95 -12.07 5.77
N ARG A 102 -3.00 -12.39 7.08
CA ARG A 102 -2.01 -13.26 7.70
C ARG A 102 -2.06 -14.69 7.16
N GLU A 103 -3.27 -15.21 7.00
CA GLU A 103 -3.53 -16.54 6.46
C GLU A 103 -3.00 -16.63 5.02
N THR A 104 -3.35 -15.63 4.20
CA THR A 104 -2.91 -15.55 2.80
C THR A 104 -1.39 -15.47 2.69
N LEU A 105 -0.75 -14.56 3.44
CA LEU A 105 0.72 -14.43 3.42
C LEU A 105 1.41 -15.71 3.90
N GLY A 106 0.86 -16.38 4.92
CA GLY A 106 1.38 -17.67 5.40
C GLY A 106 1.32 -18.77 4.33
N ALA A 107 0.24 -18.80 3.54
CA ALA A 107 0.06 -19.75 2.45
C ALA A 107 0.96 -19.44 1.22
N LEU A 108 1.27 -18.17 0.98
CA LEU A 108 2.07 -17.74 -0.17
C LEU A 108 3.57 -18.00 0.00
N ARG A 109 4.10 -17.75 1.19
CA ARG A 109 5.55 -17.76 1.46
C ARG A 109 6.31 -19.03 1.10
N PRO A 110 5.75 -20.23 1.19
CA PRO A 110 6.49 -21.42 0.72
C PRO A 110 6.83 -21.39 -0.77
N ALA A 111 6.09 -20.63 -1.59
CA ALA A 111 6.22 -20.65 -3.05
C ALA A 111 6.62 -19.29 -3.64
N TYR A 112 6.36 -18.18 -2.94
CA TYR A 112 6.54 -16.83 -3.45
C TYR A 112 7.30 -15.96 -2.46
N HIS A 113 8.15 -15.06 -2.97
CA HIS A 113 8.60 -13.91 -2.19
C HIS A 113 7.46 -12.91 -2.01
N THR A 114 7.43 -12.28 -0.84
CA THR A 114 6.44 -11.26 -0.52
C THR A 114 7.12 -9.94 -0.20
N ALA A 115 6.62 -8.84 -0.79
CA ALA A 115 7.21 -7.52 -0.61
C ALA A 115 6.14 -6.44 -0.43
N ILE A 116 6.54 -5.29 0.11
CA ILE A 116 5.71 -4.09 0.24
C ILE A 116 6.31 -2.96 -0.60
N ALA A 117 5.46 -2.25 -1.37
CA ALA A 117 5.78 -0.99 -2.05
C ALA A 117 4.73 0.06 -1.69
N THR A 118 5.10 1.09 -0.90
CA THR A 118 4.11 2.01 -0.32
C THR A 118 4.60 3.45 -0.25
N ASN A 119 3.65 4.41 -0.32
CA ASN A 119 3.91 5.81 -0.01
C ASN A 119 3.95 6.09 1.50
N ARG A 120 3.60 5.12 2.35
CA ARG A 120 3.82 5.22 3.79
C ARG A 120 5.32 5.35 4.07
N GLY A 121 5.68 6.39 4.84
CA GLY A 121 7.09 6.70 5.13
C GLY A 121 7.60 6.05 6.41
N LYS A 122 8.18 6.85 7.32
CA LYS A 122 8.86 6.42 8.56
C LYS A 122 8.04 5.52 9.48
N SER A 123 6.72 5.60 9.44
CA SER A 123 5.86 4.80 10.32
C SER A 123 5.76 3.33 9.89
N LEU A 124 6.17 2.97 8.67
CA LEU A 124 6.02 1.60 8.15
C LEU A 124 6.61 0.52 9.07
N PRO A 125 7.88 0.60 9.51
CA PRO A 125 8.46 -0.42 10.38
C PRO A 125 7.71 -0.57 11.71
N LEU A 126 7.25 0.55 12.29
CA LEU A 126 6.49 0.56 13.53
C LEU A 126 5.11 -0.10 13.34
N VAL A 127 4.42 0.22 12.25
CA VAL A 127 3.11 -0.38 11.89
C VAL A 127 3.24 -1.89 11.71
N LEU A 128 4.23 -2.34 10.93
CA LEU A 128 4.45 -3.77 10.69
C LEU A 128 4.78 -4.53 11.98
N LYS A 129 5.56 -3.90 12.87
CA LYS A 129 5.88 -4.47 14.18
C LYS A 129 4.64 -4.61 15.04
N GLU A 130 3.89 -3.53 15.22
CA GLU A 130 2.69 -3.48 16.07
C GLU A 130 1.64 -4.49 15.61
N LEU A 131 1.48 -4.61 14.31
CA LEU A 131 0.54 -5.56 13.70
C LEU A 131 1.14 -6.96 13.48
N GLY A 132 2.39 -7.21 13.89
CA GLY A 132 3.06 -8.51 13.76
C GLY A 132 3.15 -9.02 12.32
N LEU A 133 3.39 -8.13 11.36
CA LEU A 133 3.54 -8.44 9.94
C LEU A 133 5.00 -8.50 9.48
N GLN A 134 5.96 -8.02 10.28
CA GLN A 134 7.37 -7.91 9.88
C GLN A 134 7.95 -9.19 9.30
N ALA A 135 7.70 -10.33 9.95
CA ALA A 135 8.23 -11.62 9.54
C ALA A 135 7.53 -12.22 8.32
N LEU A 136 6.47 -11.58 7.82
CA LEU A 136 5.70 -12.06 6.67
C LEU A 136 6.13 -11.43 5.34
N PHE A 137 7.08 -10.49 5.35
CA PHE A 137 7.62 -9.85 4.15
C PHE A 137 9.12 -10.02 4.08
N ASP A 138 9.62 -10.34 2.90
CA ASP A 138 11.04 -10.52 2.63
C ASP A 138 11.72 -9.17 2.33
N LEU A 139 10.96 -8.20 1.79
CA LEU A 139 11.42 -6.85 1.47
C LEU A 139 10.31 -5.81 1.67
N THR A 140 10.68 -4.64 2.15
CA THR A 140 9.81 -3.46 2.18
C THR A 140 10.48 -2.29 1.49
N VAL A 141 9.75 -1.56 0.65
CA VAL A 141 10.21 -0.31 0.02
C VAL A 141 9.18 0.77 0.30
N SER A 142 9.53 1.68 1.16
CA SER A 142 8.74 2.84 1.57
C SER A 142 9.10 4.09 0.75
N SER A 143 8.29 5.15 0.88
CA SER A 143 8.62 6.46 0.26
C SER A 143 9.94 7.06 0.77
N TYR A 144 10.49 6.58 1.89
CA TYR A 144 11.78 7.02 2.43
C TYR A 144 12.99 6.34 1.79
N GLU A 145 12.76 5.25 1.07
CA GLU A 145 13.82 4.44 0.44
C GLU A 145 13.92 4.69 -1.06
N VAL A 146 13.13 5.62 -1.58
CA VAL A 146 13.11 6.03 -2.99
C VAL A 146 13.34 7.53 -3.13
N GLU A 147 13.90 7.94 -4.23
CA GLU A 147 14.01 9.36 -4.60
C GLU A 147 12.65 9.88 -5.10
N HIS A 148 11.95 9.03 -5.85
CA HIS A 148 10.67 9.37 -6.45
C HIS A 148 9.58 8.39 -5.95
N PRO A 149 8.69 8.83 -5.04
CA PRO A 149 7.56 8.03 -4.55
C PRO A 149 6.55 7.69 -5.66
N LYS A 150 5.59 6.80 -5.37
CA LYS A 150 4.46 6.52 -6.27
C LYS A 150 3.75 7.84 -6.64
N PRO A 151 3.43 8.07 -7.91
CA PRO A 151 3.31 7.12 -9.02
C PRO A 151 4.58 6.84 -9.83
N HIS A 152 5.77 7.28 -9.40
CA HIS A 152 7.02 6.88 -10.03
C HIS A 152 7.31 5.38 -9.77
N PRO A 153 7.80 4.61 -10.76
CA PRO A 153 7.94 3.15 -10.64
C PRO A 153 9.12 2.69 -9.77
N GLU A 154 9.91 3.60 -9.21
CA GLU A 154 11.17 3.28 -8.52
C GLU A 154 11.01 2.23 -7.43
N CYS A 155 9.94 2.30 -6.62
CA CYS A 155 9.71 1.33 -5.55
C CYS A 155 9.53 -0.11 -6.09
N LEU A 156 8.78 -0.28 -7.19
CA LEU A 156 8.62 -1.60 -7.81
C LEU A 156 9.90 -2.05 -8.50
N LEU A 157 10.59 -1.15 -9.20
CA LEU A 157 11.86 -1.47 -9.88
C LEU A 157 12.93 -1.93 -8.89
N LYS A 158 13.03 -1.30 -7.70
CA LYS A 158 13.92 -1.74 -6.62
C LYS A 158 13.61 -3.16 -6.14
N ILE A 159 12.32 -3.49 -6.01
CA ILE A 159 11.89 -4.84 -5.61
C ILE A 159 12.25 -5.87 -6.68
N LEU A 160 11.93 -5.58 -7.95
CA LEU A 160 12.28 -6.46 -9.09
C LEU A 160 13.79 -6.70 -9.17
N GLN A 161 14.58 -5.64 -9.01
CA GLN A 161 16.04 -5.73 -8.99
C GLN A 161 16.55 -6.57 -7.80
N HIS A 162 16.01 -6.37 -6.59
CA HIS A 162 16.41 -7.12 -5.40
C HIS A 162 16.24 -8.63 -5.57
N PHE A 163 15.09 -9.05 -6.10
CA PHE A 163 14.78 -10.47 -6.33
C PHE A 163 15.29 -10.99 -7.68
N GLN A 164 15.89 -10.15 -8.51
CA GLN A 164 16.40 -10.49 -9.86
C GLN A 164 15.31 -11.12 -10.75
N VAL A 165 14.12 -10.53 -10.75
CA VAL A 165 12.96 -11.01 -11.51
C VAL A 165 12.53 -10.02 -12.59
N ALA A 166 11.98 -10.55 -13.68
CA ALA A 166 11.35 -9.72 -14.71
C ALA A 166 9.98 -9.19 -14.23
N PRO A 167 9.47 -8.06 -14.76
CA PRO A 167 8.16 -7.53 -14.41
C PRO A 167 7.01 -8.55 -14.56
N ALA A 168 7.08 -9.44 -15.56
CA ALA A 168 6.08 -10.50 -15.79
C ALA A 168 6.10 -11.62 -14.73
N GLU A 169 7.15 -11.68 -13.89
CA GLU A 169 7.29 -12.64 -12.80
C GLU A 169 6.82 -12.08 -11.45
N ALA A 170 6.25 -10.86 -11.44
CA ALA A 170 5.72 -10.19 -10.27
C ALA A 170 4.28 -9.73 -10.50
N ILE A 171 3.52 -9.65 -9.41
CA ILE A 171 2.23 -8.94 -9.37
C ILE A 171 2.28 -7.87 -8.28
N TYR A 172 1.55 -6.78 -8.48
CA TYR A 172 1.38 -5.73 -7.50
C TYR A 172 -0.09 -5.56 -7.16
N ILE A 173 -0.42 -5.60 -5.86
CA ILE A 173 -1.78 -5.49 -5.34
C ILE A 173 -1.93 -4.14 -4.67
N GLY A 174 -2.90 -3.34 -5.15
CA GLY A 174 -3.20 -2.01 -4.66
C GLY A 174 -4.70 -1.70 -4.72
N ASP A 175 -5.13 -0.60 -4.12
CA ASP A 175 -6.54 -0.19 -4.07
C ASP A 175 -6.80 1.19 -4.71
N ALA A 176 -5.75 1.92 -5.07
CA ALA A 176 -5.83 3.31 -5.50
C ALA A 176 -5.35 3.52 -6.96
N PRO A 177 -5.79 4.61 -7.64
CA PRO A 177 -5.30 4.96 -8.97
C PRO A 177 -3.78 5.12 -9.04
N VAL A 178 -3.13 5.57 -7.95
CA VAL A 178 -1.67 5.72 -7.89
C VAL A 178 -0.97 4.37 -8.00
N ASP A 179 -1.57 3.30 -7.48
CA ASP A 179 -1.03 1.93 -7.55
C ASP A 179 -1.12 1.36 -8.96
N LEU A 180 -2.25 1.59 -9.63
CA LEU A 180 -2.40 1.24 -11.04
C LEU A 180 -1.36 1.96 -11.91
N MET A 181 -1.13 3.26 -11.65
CA MET A 181 -0.16 4.04 -12.42
C MET A 181 1.28 3.54 -12.22
N VAL A 182 1.69 3.27 -10.97
CA VAL A 182 3.05 2.77 -10.69
C VAL A 182 3.25 1.39 -11.30
N SER A 183 2.25 0.52 -11.21
CA SER A 183 2.29 -0.83 -11.78
C SER A 183 2.46 -0.80 -13.31
N ARG A 184 1.66 0.00 -14.01
CA ARG A 184 1.76 0.20 -15.47
C ARG A 184 3.14 0.72 -15.89
N ARG A 185 3.69 1.69 -15.15
CA ARG A 185 5.01 2.25 -15.42
C ARG A 185 6.15 1.28 -15.20
N ALA A 186 5.99 0.35 -14.24
CA ALA A 186 6.96 -0.71 -13.97
C ALA A 186 6.79 -1.94 -14.88
N GLY A 187 5.69 -2.03 -15.65
CA GLY A 187 5.35 -3.19 -16.46
C GLY A 187 4.92 -4.41 -15.64
N VAL A 188 4.52 -4.23 -14.37
CA VAL A 188 4.08 -5.28 -13.46
C VAL A 188 2.57 -5.47 -13.59
N THR A 189 2.10 -6.71 -13.55
CA THR A 189 0.65 -6.99 -13.54
C THR A 189 -0.01 -6.44 -12.28
N PHE A 190 -1.07 -5.66 -12.45
CA PHE A 190 -1.81 -5.02 -11.35
C PHE A 190 -3.03 -5.86 -10.94
N GLY A 191 -3.18 -6.08 -9.64
CA GLY A 191 -4.38 -6.61 -9.00
C GLY A 191 -5.06 -5.52 -8.16
N ALA A 192 -6.34 -5.26 -8.42
CA ALA A 192 -7.11 -4.28 -7.66
C ALA A 192 -7.76 -4.92 -6.43
N TYR A 193 -7.45 -4.41 -5.25
CA TYR A 193 -8.05 -4.85 -4.00
C TYR A 193 -9.26 -3.96 -3.66
N LYS A 194 -10.44 -4.58 -3.49
CA LYS A 194 -11.72 -3.93 -3.13
C LYS A 194 -12.12 -2.71 -3.99
N ASN A 195 -11.48 -2.50 -5.13
CA ASN A 195 -11.79 -1.41 -6.03
C ASN A 195 -12.10 -1.93 -7.45
N PRO A 196 -13.37 -2.18 -7.78
CA PRO A 196 -13.75 -2.74 -9.07
C PRO A 196 -13.66 -1.73 -10.23
N GLU A 197 -13.48 -0.43 -9.94
CA GLU A 197 -13.42 0.62 -10.98
C GLU A 197 -12.02 0.73 -11.62
N LEU A 198 -10.99 0.16 -10.99
CA LEU A 198 -9.64 0.18 -11.53
C LEU A 198 -9.49 -0.84 -12.67
N ASP A 199 -8.86 -0.42 -13.76
CA ASP A 199 -8.54 -1.30 -14.89
C ASP A 199 -7.34 -2.19 -14.54
N ALA A 200 -7.63 -3.35 -13.96
CA ALA A 200 -6.68 -4.29 -13.40
C ALA A 200 -6.67 -5.63 -14.15
N GLY A 201 -5.55 -6.34 -14.08
CA GLY A 201 -5.46 -7.70 -14.61
C GLY A 201 -6.36 -8.70 -13.86
N PHE A 202 -6.63 -8.43 -12.59
CA PHE A 202 -7.57 -9.18 -11.75
C PHE A 202 -8.08 -8.32 -10.59
N HIS A 203 -9.21 -8.72 -9.98
CA HIS A 203 -9.80 -8.04 -8.84
C HIS A 203 -9.94 -8.99 -7.66
N LEU A 204 -9.64 -8.50 -6.46
CA LEU A 204 -9.76 -9.21 -5.20
C LEU A 204 -10.76 -8.48 -4.29
N GLN A 205 -11.72 -9.21 -3.75
CA GLN A 205 -12.61 -8.71 -2.70
C GLN A 205 -12.10 -9.10 -1.30
N ASP A 206 -11.30 -10.16 -1.26
CA ASP A 206 -10.65 -10.68 -0.05
C ASP A 206 -9.26 -11.21 -0.43
N HIS A 207 -8.33 -11.22 0.53
CA HIS A 207 -6.99 -11.73 0.27
C HIS A 207 -6.96 -13.21 -0.11
N LEU A 208 -7.90 -14.02 0.40
CA LEU A 208 -8.04 -15.44 0.03
C LEU A 208 -8.36 -15.64 -1.46
N ASP A 209 -8.92 -14.64 -2.13
CA ASP A 209 -9.17 -14.72 -3.58
C ASP A 209 -7.87 -14.89 -4.37
N LEU A 210 -6.77 -14.33 -3.86
CA LEU A 210 -5.46 -14.48 -4.48
C LEU A 210 -5.03 -15.96 -4.57
N LEU A 211 -5.28 -16.74 -3.53
CA LEU A 211 -4.95 -18.17 -3.51
C LEU A 211 -5.72 -18.99 -4.55
N LYS A 212 -6.88 -18.50 -5.01
CA LYS A 212 -7.70 -19.16 -6.04
C LYS A 212 -7.17 -18.93 -7.45
N ILE A 213 -6.46 -17.82 -7.68
CA ILE A 213 -5.98 -17.42 -9.02
C ILE A 213 -4.51 -17.76 -9.26
N LEU A 214 -3.76 -18.06 -8.21
CA LEU A 214 -2.36 -18.42 -8.33
C LEU A 214 -2.18 -19.90 -8.74
N PRO A 215 -1.17 -20.21 -9.60
CA PRO A 215 -0.84 -21.58 -9.93
C PRO A 215 -0.53 -22.40 -8.66
N GLY A 216 -1.25 -23.48 -8.43
CA GLY A 216 -1.07 -24.38 -7.26
C GLY A 216 -1.90 -24.01 -6.03
N GLY A 217 -2.75 -22.99 -6.07
CA GLY A 217 -3.58 -22.56 -4.94
C GLY A 217 -4.85 -23.39 -4.67
N ALA A 218 -5.12 -24.40 -5.47
CA ALA A 218 -6.35 -25.21 -5.37
C ALA A 218 -6.15 -26.61 -4.80
N ALA A 219 -5.01 -26.91 -4.15
CA ALA A 219 -4.77 -28.24 -3.60
C ALA A 219 -3.95 -28.21 -2.30
N ARG A 220 -4.62 -28.07 -1.15
CA ARG A 220 -4.30 -28.85 0.07
C ARG A 220 -5.43 -28.73 1.07
#